data_cefb1af3ea43dc2a275c9a5edaab0497
#
_entry.id   cefb1af3ea43dc2a275c9a5edaab0497
#
_cell.length_a   1.000
_cell.length_b   1.000
_cell.length_c   1.000
_cell.angle_alpha   90.00
_cell.angle_beta   90.00
_cell.angle_gamma   90.00
#
_symmetry.space_group_name_H-M   'P 1'
#
loop_
_entity.id
_entity.type
_entity.pdbx_description
1 polymer ?
#
loop_
_entity_poly.entity_id
_entity_poly.type
_entity_poly.pdbx_seq_one_letter_code
_entity_poly.pdbx_strand_id
1 'polypeptide(L)'
;MPTLRRDDWGLSWIWKLVALVIVGAVLAGTYSTLFGYHGPTSPPALDVAESGDAVQLDYIGYFDDGRVFDTSVWDVATDNATYPKSPGFSIRTRAQYAPLDFFVDGGTVIQGFNNAALGMRVGQSRTVNVPPDQGYGLGDPVLRRTRNLVEEIPLTAQLSLSDFASLYLTEAAPLSGSSLPNPIWGWNVTVLVSGDLVTVRQAPVPGSVVRPYGRWEARVELVDDAADAGVGVVRVRHLLTADAGGALGASEYGSKFVIRSVDEAAGTWLQDFNSETTGVPLNFQVTLVSLTKA
;
A
#
# COMPACT_ATOMS: atom_id res chain seq x y z
N MET A 1 75.61 -25.19 -61.79
CA MET A 1 74.68 -25.49 -60.72
C MET A 1 75.08 -24.64 -59.52
N PRO A 2 74.35 -23.60 -59.12
CA PRO A 2 74.65 -22.88 -57.93
C PRO A 2 73.93 -23.50 -56.68
N THR A 3 74.64 -23.81 -55.67
CA THR A 3 74.15 -24.31 -54.38
C THR A 3 73.43 -23.19 -53.65
N LEU A 4 72.13 -23.37 -53.37
CA LEU A 4 71.32 -22.50 -52.53
C LEU A 4 71.83 -22.62 -51.08
N ARG A 5 72.32 -21.53 -50.55
CA ARG A 5 72.66 -21.31 -49.13
C ARG A 5 71.32 -21.12 -48.34
N ARG A 6 71.05 -21.98 -47.42
CA ARG A 6 69.91 -21.95 -46.52
C ARG A 6 70.19 -20.87 -45.51
N ASP A 7 69.42 -19.76 -45.55
CA ASP A 7 69.60 -18.65 -44.66
C ASP A 7 69.00 -18.99 -43.25
N ASP A 8 69.82 -19.01 -42.24
CA ASP A 8 69.50 -19.24 -40.83
C ASP A 8 68.80 -18.02 -40.17
N TRP A 9 67.92 -17.33 -40.89
CA TRP A 9 67.31 -16.12 -40.39
C TRP A 9 66.03 -16.36 -39.53
N GLY A 10 65.48 -17.56 -39.50
CA GLY A 10 64.23 -17.86 -38.85
C GLY A 10 64.28 -18.00 -37.31
N LEU A 11 65.42 -18.36 -36.77
CA LEU A 11 65.54 -18.65 -35.31
C LEU A 11 66.12 -17.49 -34.49
N SER A 12 66.89 -16.59 -35.07
CA SER A 12 67.59 -15.54 -34.31
C SER A 12 66.66 -14.44 -33.77
N TRP A 13 65.58 -14.12 -34.48
CA TRP A 13 64.62 -13.13 -34.04
C TRP A 13 63.68 -13.64 -32.94
N ILE A 14 63.34 -14.96 -32.97
CA ILE A 14 62.57 -15.61 -31.95
C ILE A 14 63.32 -15.58 -30.59
N TRP A 15 64.63 -15.91 -30.59
CA TRP A 15 65.44 -15.83 -29.41
C TRP A 15 65.62 -14.40 -28.89
N LYS A 16 65.63 -13.40 -29.76
CA LYS A 16 65.63 -11.97 -29.36
C LYS A 16 64.31 -11.56 -28.70
N LEU A 17 63.16 -12.05 -29.23
CA LEU A 17 61.86 -11.82 -28.61
C LEU A 17 61.75 -12.55 -27.27
N VAL A 18 62.19 -13.80 -27.15
CA VAL A 18 62.21 -14.55 -25.90
C VAL A 18 63.09 -13.85 -24.87
N ALA A 19 64.28 -13.38 -25.26
CA ALA A 19 65.16 -12.65 -24.38
C ALA A 19 64.52 -11.30 -23.90
N LEU A 20 63.80 -10.60 -24.80
CA LEU A 20 63.14 -9.36 -24.47
C LEU A 20 61.95 -9.56 -23.48
N VAL A 21 61.21 -10.66 -23.65
CA VAL A 21 60.13 -11.04 -22.74
C VAL A 21 60.69 -11.44 -21.37
N ILE A 22 61.80 -12.20 -21.31
CA ILE A 22 62.44 -12.58 -20.05
C ILE A 22 63.00 -11.36 -19.32
N VAL A 23 63.70 -10.45 -20.04
CA VAL A 23 64.22 -9.22 -19.44
C VAL A 23 63.05 -8.32 -18.98
N GLY A 24 61.96 -8.21 -19.73
CA GLY A 24 60.76 -7.50 -19.32
C GLY A 24 60.11 -8.08 -18.07
N ALA A 25 60.03 -9.40 -17.95
CA ALA A 25 59.45 -10.07 -16.78
C ALA A 25 60.35 -9.90 -15.56
N VAL A 26 61.69 -9.97 -15.72
CA VAL A 26 62.65 -9.74 -14.60
C VAL A 26 62.61 -8.27 -14.16
N LEU A 27 62.57 -7.31 -15.08
CA LEU A 27 62.47 -5.90 -14.74
C LEU A 27 61.12 -5.56 -14.05
N ALA A 28 60.02 -6.16 -14.50
CA ALA A 28 58.69 -6.00 -13.87
C ALA A 28 58.68 -6.64 -12.44
N GLY A 29 59.29 -7.82 -12.28
CA GLY A 29 59.44 -8.47 -10.99
C GLY A 29 60.33 -7.69 -10.00
N THR A 30 61.44 -7.15 -10.47
CA THR A 30 62.34 -6.31 -9.62
C THR A 30 61.73 -4.94 -9.32
N TYR A 31 60.96 -4.37 -10.24
CA TYR A 31 60.26 -3.10 -10.02
C TYR A 31 59.18 -3.30 -8.92
N SER A 32 58.42 -4.37 -8.97
CA SER A 32 57.39 -4.64 -7.98
C SER A 32 57.96 -4.89 -6.58
N THR A 33 59.15 -5.52 -6.47
CA THR A 33 59.81 -5.78 -5.17
C THR A 33 60.54 -4.56 -4.61
N LEU A 34 61.11 -3.72 -5.47
CA LEU A 34 61.90 -2.54 -5.03
C LEU A 34 61.03 -1.29 -4.78
N PHE A 35 59.90 -1.18 -5.48
CA PHE A 35 59.03 0.01 -5.39
C PHE A 35 57.69 -0.27 -4.70
N GLY A 36 57.50 -1.50 -4.14
CA GLY A 36 56.28 -1.83 -3.40
C GLY A 36 55.01 -1.69 -4.25
N TYR A 37 55.07 -1.98 -5.58
CA TYR A 37 53.91 -1.99 -6.43
C TYR A 37 52.97 -3.10 -5.98
N HIS A 38 52.09 -2.78 -5.06
CA HIS A 38 50.91 -3.58 -4.81
C HIS A 38 50.05 -3.37 -6.08
N GLY A 39 49.82 -4.48 -6.83
CA GLY A 39 48.87 -4.48 -7.91
C GLY A 39 47.55 -3.84 -7.46
N PRO A 40 46.67 -3.41 -8.37
CA PRO A 40 45.44 -2.78 -7.99
C PRO A 40 44.76 -3.63 -6.92
N THR A 41 44.77 -3.15 -5.67
CA THR A 41 43.92 -3.72 -4.63
C THR A 41 42.51 -3.70 -5.22
N SER A 42 41.85 -4.84 -5.24
CA SER A 42 40.42 -4.89 -5.57
C SER A 42 39.75 -3.71 -4.90
N PRO A 43 38.93 -2.92 -5.58
CA PRO A 43 38.23 -1.83 -4.92
C PRO A 43 37.59 -2.42 -3.66
N PRO A 44 37.61 -1.70 -2.52
CA PRO A 44 37.02 -2.20 -1.29
C PRO A 44 35.63 -2.71 -1.62
N ALA A 45 35.34 -3.93 -1.22
CA ALA A 45 34.00 -4.47 -1.38
C ALA A 45 33.04 -3.48 -0.73
N LEU A 46 32.15 -2.89 -1.51
CA LEU A 46 31.16 -1.98 -0.96
C LEU A 46 30.32 -2.77 0.04
N ASP A 47 30.24 -2.28 1.27
CA ASP A 47 29.45 -2.92 2.31
C ASP A 47 28.01 -3.09 1.84
N VAL A 48 27.49 -4.28 2.03
CA VAL A 48 26.08 -4.61 1.80
C VAL A 48 25.40 -4.87 3.15
N ALA A 49 24.13 -4.62 3.22
CA ALA A 49 23.34 -4.89 4.42
C ALA A 49 23.23 -6.40 4.65
N GLU A 50 23.60 -6.84 5.84
CA GLU A 50 23.58 -8.22 6.31
C GLU A 50 22.74 -8.33 7.59
N SER A 51 22.45 -9.57 8.00
CA SER A 51 21.73 -9.82 9.25
C SER A 51 22.46 -9.21 10.45
N GLY A 52 21.74 -8.49 11.31
CA GLY A 52 22.26 -7.78 12.48
C GLY A 52 22.67 -6.33 12.23
N ASP A 53 22.88 -5.92 10.99
CA ASP A 53 23.24 -4.54 10.67
C ASP A 53 22.11 -3.56 10.98
N ALA A 54 22.46 -2.34 11.43
CA ALA A 54 21.50 -1.24 11.55
C ALA A 54 21.39 -0.50 10.22
N VAL A 55 20.16 -0.32 9.74
CA VAL A 55 19.86 0.30 8.45
C VAL A 55 18.83 1.40 8.58
N GLN A 56 18.92 2.40 7.69
CA GLN A 56 17.88 3.41 7.46
C GLN A 56 17.39 3.31 6.03
N LEU A 57 16.08 3.08 5.85
CA LEU A 57 15.45 2.98 4.53
C LEU A 57 14.42 4.08 4.32
N ASP A 58 14.55 4.81 3.21
CA ASP A 58 13.41 5.49 2.64
C ASP A 58 12.53 4.51 1.89
N TYR A 59 11.21 4.74 1.96
CA TYR A 59 10.26 3.85 1.29
C TYR A 59 9.03 4.56 0.75
N ILE A 60 8.44 3.94 -0.27
CA ILE A 60 7.11 4.23 -0.79
C ILE A 60 6.37 2.89 -0.83
N GLY A 61 5.33 2.73 -0.01
CA GLY A 61 4.44 1.58 -0.02
C GLY A 61 3.19 1.88 -0.84
N TYR A 62 2.87 1.03 -1.83
CA TYR A 62 1.76 1.24 -2.75
C TYR A 62 1.08 -0.08 -3.15
N PHE A 63 -0.20 0.00 -3.52
CA PHE A 63 -0.96 -1.12 -4.05
C PHE A 63 -0.69 -1.35 -5.53
N ASP A 64 -1.16 -2.47 -6.10
CA ASP A 64 -0.96 -2.83 -7.51
C ASP A 64 -1.56 -1.79 -8.48
N ASP A 65 -2.55 -1.02 -8.05
CA ASP A 65 -3.13 0.09 -8.81
C ASP A 65 -2.34 1.41 -8.69
N GLY A 66 -1.20 1.40 -8.00
CA GLY A 66 -0.31 2.54 -7.83
C GLY A 66 -0.67 3.49 -6.69
N ARG A 67 -1.78 3.26 -5.95
CA ARG A 67 -2.14 4.13 -4.81
C ARG A 67 -1.23 3.90 -3.62
N VAL A 68 -0.64 5.00 -3.14
CA VAL A 68 0.28 4.99 -1.98
C VAL A 68 -0.52 4.88 -0.69
N PHE A 69 -0.19 3.88 0.14
CA PHE A 69 -0.78 3.70 1.47
C PHE A 69 0.11 4.21 2.61
N ASP A 70 1.43 4.27 2.40
CA ASP A 70 2.38 4.85 3.35
C ASP A 70 3.70 5.20 2.67
N THR A 71 4.45 6.17 3.23
CA THR A 71 5.78 6.55 2.74
C THR A 71 6.58 7.25 3.84
N SER A 72 7.91 7.17 3.79
CA SER A 72 8.82 7.99 4.60
C SER A 72 9.13 9.34 3.94
N VAL A 73 8.77 9.53 2.66
CA VAL A 73 9.20 10.67 1.84
C VAL A 73 8.12 11.75 1.81
N TRP A 74 8.44 12.94 2.33
CA TRP A 74 7.50 14.08 2.40
C TRP A 74 6.94 14.48 1.04
N ASP A 75 7.80 14.59 0.02
CA ASP A 75 7.39 15.03 -1.32
C ASP A 75 6.41 14.03 -1.96
N VAL A 76 6.60 12.74 -1.72
CA VAL A 76 5.65 11.71 -2.13
C VAL A 76 4.32 11.86 -1.38
N ALA A 77 4.38 12.10 -0.07
CA ALA A 77 3.18 12.22 0.76
C ALA A 77 2.29 13.41 0.35
N THR A 78 2.88 14.50 -0.13
CA THR A 78 2.17 15.74 -0.46
C THR A 78 1.79 15.88 -1.93
N ASP A 79 2.41 15.11 -2.83
CA ASP A 79 2.08 15.10 -4.25
C ASP A 79 1.01 14.04 -4.56
N ASN A 80 -0.25 14.47 -4.62
CA ASN A 80 -1.36 13.59 -4.97
C ASN A 80 -1.55 13.41 -6.49
N ALA A 81 -0.92 14.25 -7.29
CA ALA A 81 -1.04 14.18 -8.75
C ALA A 81 -0.20 13.04 -9.31
N THR A 82 1.06 12.95 -8.85
CA THR A 82 2.00 11.87 -9.27
C THR A 82 1.79 10.59 -8.44
N TYR A 83 1.45 10.74 -7.15
CA TYR A 83 1.30 9.65 -6.20
C TYR A 83 -0.11 9.65 -5.60
N PRO A 84 -1.13 9.11 -6.30
CA PRO A 84 -2.48 9.00 -5.76
C PRO A 84 -2.46 8.27 -4.42
N LYS A 85 -3.30 8.69 -3.46
CA LYS A 85 -3.33 8.11 -2.12
C LYS A 85 -4.48 7.12 -1.98
N SER A 86 -4.24 6.09 -1.17
CA SER A 86 -5.29 5.17 -0.76
C SER A 86 -6.29 5.82 0.21
N PRO A 87 -7.49 5.26 0.39
CA PRO A 87 -8.48 5.77 1.33
C PRO A 87 -8.00 5.85 2.78
N GLY A 88 -7.09 4.95 3.17
CA GLY A 88 -6.51 4.89 4.52
C GLY A 88 -5.31 5.78 4.74
N PHE A 89 -4.73 6.35 3.67
CA PHE A 89 -3.55 7.21 3.80
C PHE A 89 -3.84 8.41 4.70
N SER A 90 -2.94 8.65 5.64
CA SER A 90 -3.00 9.81 6.53
C SER A 90 -1.71 10.60 6.43
N ILE A 91 -1.83 11.89 6.05
CA ILE A 91 -0.68 12.79 6.06
C ILE A 91 -0.25 13.06 7.51
N ARG A 92 1.04 12.94 7.75
CA ARG A 92 1.68 13.22 9.05
C ARG A 92 2.30 14.61 9.04
N THR A 93 2.80 15.09 10.17
CA THR A 93 3.63 16.30 10.19
C THR A 93 4.94 16.05 9.46
N ARG A 94 5.53 17.09 8.85
CA ARG A 94 6.77 16.96 8.06
C ARG A 94 7.91 16.30 8.85
N ALA A 95 8.01 16.56 10.14
CA ALA A 95 9.06 15.99 11.00
C ALA A 95 8.94 14.47 11.20
N GLN A 96 7.78 13.87 10.89
CA GLN A 96 7.55 12.42 10.97
C GLN A 96 7.89 11.68 9.66
N TYR A 97 8.29 12.42 8.61
CA TYR A 97 8.78 11.85 7.37
C TYR A 97 10.30 11.77 7.45
N ALA A 98 10.79 10.62 7.83
CA ALA A 98 12.20 10.29 7.95
C ALA A 98 12.42 8.83 7.52
N PRO A 99 13.63 8.45 7.09
CA PRO A 99 13.96 7.07 6.82
C PRO A 99 13.63 6.17 8.02
N LEU A 100 13.13 4.98 7.76
CA LEU A 100 12.76 4.00 8.78
C LEU A 100 14.03 3.30 9.29
N ASP A 101 14.28 3.40 10.60
CA ASP A 101 15.39 2.75 11.30
C ASP A 101 15.00 1.35 11.75
N PHE A 102 15.81 0.34 11.44
CA PHE A 102 15.65 -0.99 12.00
C PHE A 102 16.95 -1.82 11.91
N PHE A 103 17.01 -2.91 12.67
CA PHE A 103 18.04 -3.92 12.53
C PHE A 103 17.57 -5.01 11.57
N VAL A 104 18.40 -5.35 10.58
CA VAL A 104 18.13 -6.44 9.66
C VAL A 104 17.99 -7.74 10.46
N ASP A 105 16.90 -8.47 10.24
CA ASP A 105 16.47 -9.65 11.01
C ASP A 105 16.15 -9.38 12.50
N GLY A 106 15.98 -8.10 12.87
CA GLY A 106 15.58 -7.72 14.23
C GLY A 106 14.11 -7.94 14.56
N GLY A 107 13.27 -8.31 13.59
CA GLY A 107 11.85 -8.63 13.79
C GLY A 107 10.93 -7.44 14.07
N THR A 108 11.40 -6.20 13.86
CA THR A 108 10.62 -4.98 14.14
C THR A 108 9.83 -4.47 12.93
N VAL A 109 10.10 -5.00 11.74
CA VAL A 109 9.41 -4.67 10.48
C VAL A 109 8.82 -5.93 9.86
N ILE A 110 7.90 -5.77 8.90
CA ILE A 110 7.33 -6.91 8.16
C ILE A 110 8.44 -7.66 7.41
N GLN A 111 8.29 -8.98 7.29
CA GLN A 111 9.33 -9.85 6.73
C GLN A 111 9.72 -9.45 5.30
N GLY A 112 8.74 -9.13 4.46
CA GLY A 112 9.01 -8.71 3.08
C GLY A 112 9.85 -7.44 3.01
N PHE A 113 9.64 -6.49 3.93
CA PHE A 113 10.43 -5.26 4.02
C PHE A 113 11.86 -5.53 4.53
N ASN A 114 11.99 -6.39 5.54
CA ASN A 114 13.28 -6.87 6.04
C ASN A 114 14.11 -7.52 4.92
N ASN A 115 13.49 -8.44 4.17
CA ASN A 115 14.14 -9.13 3.06
C ASN A 115 14.56 -8.16 1.93
N ALA A 116 13.84 -7.05 1.76
CA ALA A 116 14.21 -6.03 0.80
C ALA A 116 15.53 -5.32 1.13
N ALA A 117 15.88 -5.17 2.41
CA ALA A 117 17.14 -4.55 2.85
C ALA A 117 18.35 -5.42 2.61
N LEU A 118 18.21 -6.75 2.75
CA LEU A 118 19.33 -7.69 2.63
C LEU A 118 20.06 -7.54 1.29
N GLY A 119 21.40 -7.43 1.36
CA GLY A 119 22.28 -7.30 0.21
C GLY A 119 22.23 -5.94 -0.49
N MET A 120 21.51 -4.94 0.04
CA MET A 120 21.52 -3.58 -0.49
C MET A 120 22.78 -2.81 -0.10
N ARG A 121 23.17 -1.86 -0.94
CA ARG A 121 24.22 -0.86 -0.68
C ARG A 121 23.61 0.49 -0.42
N VAL A 122 24.30 1.34 0.35
CA VAL A 122 23.89 2.74 0.54
C VAL A 122 23.72 3.43 -0.82
N GLY A 123 22.61 4.13 -0.99
CA GLY A 123 22.18 4.78 -2.23
C GLY A 123 21.48 3.85 -3.24
N GLN A 124 21.42 2.54 -2.99
CA GLN A 124 20.70 1.62 -3.87
C GLN A 124 19.20 1.70 -3.62
N SER A 125 18.42 1.68 -4.71
CA SER A 125 16.97 1.52 -4.67
C SER A 125 16.55 0.16 -5.20
N ARG A 126 15.46 -0.39 -4.64
CA ARG A 126 14.88 -1.68 -5.03
C ARG A 126 13.36 -1.61 -4.91
N THR A 127 12.67 -2.25 -5.84
CA THR A 127 11.22 -2.49 -5.71
C THR A 127 10.99 -3.96 -5.39
N VAL A 128 10.13 -4.22 -4.40
CA VAL A 128 9.75 -5.57 -3.98
C VAL A 128 8.25 -5.68 -3.90
N ASN A 129 7.72 -6.85 -4.26
CA ASN A 129 6.34 -7.24 -4.01
C ASN A 129 6.30 -8.14 -2.78
N VAL A 130 5.52 -7.79 -1.80
CA VAL A 130 5.39 -8.46 -0.50
C VAL A 130 4.04 -9.15 -0.45
N PRO A 131 4.00 -10.49 -0.46
CA PRO A 131 2.74 -11.22 -0.33
C PRO A 131 2.17 -11.05 1.09
N PRO A 132 0.85 -11.27 1.29
CA PRO A 132 0.18 -11.02 2.56
C PRO A 132 0.81 -11.71 3.77
N ASP A 133 1.29 -12.93 3.61
CA ASP A 133 1.93 -13.73 4.67
C ASP A 133 3.30 -13.19 5.12
N GLN A 134 3.98 -12.44 4.26
CA GLN A 134 5.22 -11.71 4.59
C GLN A 134 4.99 -10.22 4.90
N GLY A 135 3.73 -9.77 4.80
CA GLY A 135 3.28 -8.41 5.08
C GLY A 135 2.42 -8.33 6.34
N TYR A 136 1.19 -7.85 6.19
CA TYR A 136 0.25 -7.63 7.30
C TYR A 136 -0.74 -8.79 7.52
N GLY A 137 -0.46 -9.96 6.97
CA GLY A 137 -1.26 -11.18 7.15
C GLY A 137 -2.51 -11.23 6.25
N LEU A 138 -3.27 -12.34 6.38
CA LEU A 138 -4.42 -12.63 5.52
C LEU A 138 -5.69 -11.88 5.92
N GLY A 139 -5.71 -11.30 7.13
CA GLY A 139 -6.85 -10.63 7.70
C GLY A 139 -7.88 -11.59 8.32
N ASP A 140 -8.76 -11.00 9.12
CA ASP A 140 -9.84 -11.72 9.78
C ASP A 140 -11.07 -11.78 8.85
N PRO A 141 -11.54 -12.97 8.44
CA PRO A 141 -12.72 -13.12 7.61
C PRO A 141 -14.01 -12.63 8.30
N VAL A 142 -14.07 -12.62 9.64
CA VAL A 142 -15.22 -12.13 10.41
C VAL A 142 -15.44 -10.63 10.22
N LEU A 143 -14.39 -9.89 9.89
CA LEU A 143 -14.43 -8.46 9.59
C LEU A 143 -14.87 -8.16 8.15
N ARG A 144 -15.23 -9.17 7.36
CA ARG A 144 -15.70 -9.04 5.98
C ARG A 144 -17.18 -9.29 5.89
N ARG A 145 -17.90 -8.41 5.19
CA ARG A 145 -19.33 -8.51 4.97
C ARG A 145 -19.65 -8.39 3.48
N THR A 146 -20.29 -9.40 2.92
CA THR A 146 -20.86 -9.29 1.57
C THR A 146 -22.15 -8.48 1.66
N ARG A 147 -22.24 -7.43 0.84
CA ARG A 147 -23.41 -6.56 0.71
C ARG A 147 -23.97 -6.66 -0.70
N ASN A 148 -25.26 -6.44 -0.86
CA ASN A 148 -25.89 -6.39 -2.17
C ASN A 148 -25.70 -5.01 -2.81
N LEU A 149 -25.57 -4.97 -4.14
CA LEU A 149 -25.61 -3.71 -4.88
C LEU A 149 -27.01 -3.07 -4.84
N VAL A 150 -28.05 -3.87 -4.64
CA VAL A 150 -29.41 -3.40 -4.39
C VAL A 150 -29.78 -3.74 -2.95
N GLU A 151 -30.02 -2.71 -2.15
CA GLU A 151 -30.42 -2.86 -0.75
C GLU A 151 -31.86 -2.40 -0.54
N GLU A 152 -32.55 -3.10 0.35
CA GLU A 152 -33.87 -2.71 0.87
C GLU A 152 -33.71 -2.25 2.31
N ILE A 153 -34.15 -1.05 2.58
CA ILE A 153 -34.01 -0.36 3.86
C ILE A 153 -35.41 -0.10 4.40
N PRO A 154 -35.70 -0.42 5.69
CA PRO A 154 -36.97 -0.06 6.28
C PRO A 154 -37.22 1.44 6.17
N LEU A 155 -38.38 1.83 5.65
CA LEU A 155 -38.78 3.24 5.58
C LEU A 155 -38.96 3.84 6.97
N THR A 156 -39.40 3.00 7.92
CA THR A 156 -39.52 3.38 9.33
C THR A 156 -38.78 2.34 10.20
N ALA A 157 -37.91 2.81 11.09
CA ALA A 157 -37.17 1.98 12.04
C ALA A 157 -37.32 2.50 13.46
N GLN A 158 -37.35 1.59 14.44
CA GLN A 158 -37.28 1.92 15.84
C GLN A 158 -35.89 1.59 16.39
N LEU A 159 -35.28 2.54 17.07
CA LEU A 159 -33.98 2.43 17.68
C LEU A 159 -34.08 2.70 19.19
N SER A 160 -33.22 2.11 19.99
CA SER A 160 -32.99 2.64 21.34
C SER A 160 -32.30 4.01 21.28
N LEU A 161 -32.36 4.78 22.33
CA LEU A 161 -31.58 6.04 22.39
C LEU A 161 -30.09 5.80 22.22
N SER A 162 -29.54 4.68 22.74
CA SER A 162 -28.15 4.32 22.65
C SER A 162 -27.75 3.97 21.18
N ASP A 163 -28.60 3.21 20.47
CA ASP A 163 -28.35 2.86 19.07
C ASP A 163 -28.47 4.09 18.18
N PHE A 164 -29.46 4.95 18.46
CA PHE A 164 -29.58 6.23 17.76
C PHE A 164 -28.34 7.10 17.96
N ALA A 165 -27.87 7.24 19.22
CA ALA A 165 -26.66 8.03 19.53
C ALA A 165 -25.43 7.49 18.82
N SER A 166 -25.27 6.16 18.77
CA SER A 166 -24.17 5.50 18.08
C SER A 166 -24.22 5.70 16.55
N LEU A 167 -25.40 5.56 15.95
CA LEU A 167 -25.59 5.73 14.50
C LEU A 167 -25.39 7.18 14.05
N TYR A 168 -25.95 8.13 14.80
CA TYR A 168 -25.90 9.55 14.46
C TYR A 168 -24.71 10.28 15.04
N LEU A 169 -23.82 9.58 15.77
CA LEU A 169 -22.61 10.10 16.41
C LEU A 169 -22.92 11.34 17.27
N THR A 170 -23.96 11.25 18.10
CA THR A 170 -24.46 12.34 18.97
C THR A 170 -24.56 11.88 20.41
N GLU A 171 -24.21 12.76 21.37
CA GLU A 171 -24.42 12.53 22.81
C GLU A 171 -25.78 13.04 23.28
N ALA A 172 -26.43 13.88 22.47
CA ALA A 172 -27.71 14.46 22.81
C ALA A 172 -28.87 13.62 22.28
N ALA A 173 -29.92 13.46 23.10
CA ALA A 173 -31.17 12.90 22.66
C ALA A 173 -31.79 13.80 21.56
N PRO A 174 -32.36 13.23 20.50
CA PRO A 174 -32.98 14.03 19.44
C PRO A 174 -34.29 14.68 19.95
N LEU A 175 -34.59 15.85 19.40
CA LEU A 175 -35.90 16.48 19.66
C LEU A 175 -36.97 15.78 18.84
N SER A 176 -38.08 15.39 19.47
CA SER A 176 -39.22 14.78 18.77
C SER A 176 -39.79 15.74 17.74
N GLY A 177 -40.00 15.23 16.48
CA GLY A 177 -40.43 16.02 15.35
C GLY A 177 -39.30 16.72 14.56
N SER A 178 -38.03 16.59 15.01
CA SER A 178 -36.90 17.17 14.26
C SER A 178 -36.60 16.39 12.98
N SER A 179 -35.97 17.10 12.03
CA SER A 179 -35.45 16.50 10.79
C SER A 179 -33.92 16.54 10.83
N LEU A 180 -33.28 15.40 10.56
CA LEU A 180 -31.83 15.21 10.58
C LEU A 180 -31.37 14.54 9.29
N PRO A 181 -30.11 14.76 8.85
CA PRO A 181 -29.54 13.97 7.76
C PRO A 181 -29.24 12.53 8.24
N ASN A 182 -29.61 11.54 7.43
CA ASN A 182 -29.19 10.16 7.66
C ASN A 182 -27.67 10.06 7.44
N PRO A 183 -26.89 9.58 8.40
CA PRO A 183 -25.42 9.58 8.33
C PRO A 183 -24.85 8.63 7.25
N ILE A 184 -25.62 7.62 6.86
CA ILE A 184 -25.22 6.67 5.81
C ILE A 184 -25.64 7.19 4.44
N TRP A 185 -26.90 7.58 4.29
CA TRP A 185 -27.53 7.84 2.98
C TRP A 185 -27.53 9.32 2.58
N GLY A 186 -27.41 10.23 3.54
CA GLY A 186 -27.39 11.66 3.32
C GLY A 186 -28.77 12.32 3.08
N TRP A 187 -29.86 11.54 2.90
CA TRP A 187 -31.20 12.11 2.86
C TRP A 187 -31.70 12.46 4.26
N ASN A 188 -32.77 13.24 4.36
CA ASN A 188 -33.35 13.59 5.65
C ASN A 188 -34.17 12.44 6.26
N VAL A 189 -34.18 12.39 7.57
CA VAL A 189 -35.08 11.57 8.36
C VAL A 189 -35.88 12.45 9.30
N THR A 190 -37.11 12.03 9.66
CA THR A 190 -37.88 12.61 10.75
C THR A 190 -37.80 11.68 11.94
N VAL A 191 -37.58 12.24 13.12
CA VAL A 191 -37.47 11.47 14.37
C VAL A 191 -38.64 11.77 15.29
N LEU A 192 -39.18 10.70 15.91
CA LEU A 192 -40.19 10.81 16.98
C LEU A 192 -39.66 10.07 18.19
N VAL A 193 -39.65 10.73 19.34
CA VAL A 193 -39.15 10.17 20.61
C VAL A 193 -40.32 9.82 21.51
N SER A 194 -40.32 8.59 22.02
CA SER A 194 -41.32 8.10 22.99
C SER A 194 -40.61 7.25 24.07
N GLY A 195 -40.41 7.81 25.24
CA GLY A 195 -39.58 7.17 26.27
C GLY A 195 -38.16 6.94 25.76
N ASP A 196 -37.67 5.71 25.88
CA ASP A 196 -36.32 5.30 25.44
C ASP A 196 -36.26 4.86 23.98
N LEU A 197 -37.36 4.98 23.21
CA LEU A 197 -37.43 4.63 21.82
C LEU A 197 -37.43 5.87 20.91
N VAL A 198 -36.65 5.77 19.83
CA VAL A 198 -36.57 6.74 18.74
C VAL A 198 -37.11 6.07 17.48
N THR A 199 -38.23 6.54 16.99
CA THR A 199 -38.74 6.15 15.67
C THR A 199 -38.12 7.09 14.62
N VAL A 200 -37.41 6.48 13.67
CA VAL A 200 -36.77 7.18 12.57
C VAL A 200 -37.52 6.84 11.30
N ARG A 201 -38.12 7.87 10.64
CA ARG A 201 -38.74 7.71 9.34
C ARG A 201 -37.87 8.34 8.26
N GLN A 202 -37.48 7.55 7.29
CA GLN A 202 -36.68 7.96 6.11
C GLN A 202 -37.52 8.86 5.20
N ALA A 203 -36.90 9.85 4.55
CA ALA A 203 -37.55 10.75 3.62
C ALA A 203 -36.74 10.89 2.31
N PRO A 204 -36.38 9.78 1.63
CA PRO A 204 -35.73 9.82 0.35
C PRO A 204 -36.67 10.27 -0.76
N VAL A 205 -36.10 10.83 -1.83
CA VAL A 205 -36.87 11.19 -3.03
C VAL A 205 -36.70 10.08 -4.06
N PRO A 206 -37.78 9.42 -4.55
CA PRO A 206 -37.70 8.42 -5.59
C PRO A 206 -37.00 8.95 -6.85
N GLY A 207 -36.10 8.15 -7.44
CA GLY A 207 -35.32 8.52 -8.63
C GLY A 207 -34.09 9.39 -8.33
N SER A 208 -33.94 9.93 -7.12
CA SER A 208 -32.78 10.73 -6.75
C SER A 208 -31.50 9.91 -6.65
N VAL A 209 -30.35 10.60 -6.87
CA VAL A 209 -29.02 10.05 -6.59
C VAL A 209 -28.59 10.57 -5.23
N VAL A 210 -28.16 9.65 -4.38
CA VAL A 210 -27.65 9.91 -3.04
C VAL A 210 -26.19 9.45 -2.95
N ARG A 211 -25.49 9.80 -1.89
CA ARG A 211 -24.10 9.43 -1.70
C ARG A 211 -23.93 8.71 -0.35
N PRO A 212 -24.04 7.38 -0.33
CA PRO A 212 -23.81 6.61 0.88
C PRO A 212 -22.44 6.96 1.48
N TYR A 213 -22.45 7.25 2.79
CA TYR A 213 -21.27 7.69 3.56
C TYR A 213 -20.57 8.96 2.96
N GLY A 214 -21.25 9.70 2.05
CA GLY A 214 -20.65 10.83 1.32
C GLY A 214 -19.58 10.42 0.28
N ARG A 215 -19.51 9.15 -0.12
CA ARG A 215 -18.38 8.60 -0.89
C ARG A 215 -18.71 8.24 -2.34
N TRP A 216 -19.70 7.37 -2.57
CA TRP A 216 -20.07 6.90 -3.92
C TRP A 216 -21.51 7.19 -4.21
N GLU A 217 -21.93 7.06 -5.44
CA GLU A 217 -23.30 7.32 -5.85
C GLU A 217 -24.17 6.07 -5.69
N ALA A 218 -25.41 6.30 -5.29
CA ALA A 218 -26.48 5.31 -5.27
C ALA A 218 -27.79 5.95 -5.69
N ARG A 219 -28.65 5.16 -6.32
CA ARG A 219 -29.95 5.64 -6.82
C ARG A 219 -31.08 5.09 -5.97
N VAL A 220 -31.98 5.94 -5.54
CA VAL A 220 -33.25 5.54 -4.92
C VAL A 220 -34.17 5.02 -6.02
N GLU A 221 -34.41 3.70 -6.08
CA GLU A 221 -35.21 3.06 -7.11
C GLU A 221 -36.70 3.07 -6.76
N LEU A 222 -37.02 2.86 -5.48
CA LEU A 222 -38.41 2.70 -5.00
C LEU A 222 -38.53 3.24 -3.56
N VAL A 223 -39.67 3.86 -3.31
CA VAL A 223 -40.18 4.11 -1.93
C VAL A 223 -41.59 3.59 -1.89
N ASP A 224 -41.87 2.61 -1.04
CA ASP A 224 -43.16 1.96 -0.88
C ASP A 224 -43.59 2.02 0.59
N ASP A 225 -44.57 2.87 0.89
CA ASP A 225 -45.08 3.05 2.25
C ASP A 225 -45.92 1.86 2.74
N ALA A 226 -46.48 1.07 1.83
CA ALA A 226 -47.37 -0.03 2.15
C ALA A 226 -46.66 -1.38 2.32
N ALA A 227 -45.42 -1.48 1.85
CA ALA A 227 -44.61 -2.69 1.97
C ALA A 227 -44.36 -3.08 3.43
N ASP A 228 -44.02 -4.36 3.65
CA ASP A 228 -43.63 -4.91 4.95
C ASP A 228 -44.59 -4.59 6.09
N ALA A 229 -45.88 -4.90 5.86
CA ALA A 229 -46.95 -4.67 6.83
C ALA A 229 -47.09 -3.25 7.36
N GLY A 230 -46.72 -2.25 6.52
CA GLY A 230 -46.80 -0.83 6.84
C GLY A 230 -45.55 -0.21 7.45
N VAL A 231 -44.47 -0.96 7.61
CA VAL A 231 -43.14 -0.43 7.92
C VAL A 231 -42.63 0.43 6.77
N GLY A 232 -42.96 0.02 5.53
CA GLY A 232 -42.50 0.61 4.30
C GLY A 232 -41.06 0.21 3.93
N VAL A 233 -40.71 0.33 2.67
CA VAL A 233 -39.39 -0.04 2.11
C VAL A 233 -38.86 1.05 1.21
N VAL A 234 -37.57 1.33 1.34
CA VAL A 234 -36.78 2.10 0.38
C VAL A 234 -35.82 1.13 -0.31
N ARG A 235 -35.91 1.04 -1.65
CA ARG A 235 -34.94 0.27 -2.45
C ARG A 235 -33.91 1.21 -3.04
N VAL A 236 -32.64 0.90 -2.81
CA VAL A 236 -31.50 1.71 -3.29
C VAL A 236 -30.54 0.80 -4.06
N ARG A 237 -30.09 1.28 -5.22
CA ARG A 237 -29.03 0.66 -6.00
C ARG A 237 -27.75 1.44 -5.86
N HIS A 238 -26.70 0.81 -5.33
CA HIS A 238 -25.33 1.33 -5.36
C HIS A 238 -24.80 1.33 -6.80
N LEU A 239 -24.22 2.47 -7.25
CA LEU A 239 -23.62 2.64 -8.57
C LEU A 239 -22.10 2.34 -8.48
N LEU A 240 -21.78 1.23 -7.86
CA LEU A 240 -20.40 0.73 -7.72
C LEU A 240 -20.06 -0.17 -8.91
N THR A 241 -18.83 -0.02 -9.39
CA THR A 241 -18.24 -0.82 -10.47
C THR A 241 -16.97 -1.51 -9.97
N ALA A 242 -16.40 -2.43 -10.73
CA ALA A 242 -15.28 -3.25 -10.28
C ALA A 242 -14.04 -2.42 -9.89
N ASP A 243 -13.83 -1.26 -10.50
CA ASP A 243 -12.73 -0.33 -10.21
C ASP A 243 -12.87 0.40 -8.85
N ALA A 244 -14.04 0.31 -8.21
CA ALA A 244 -14.21 0.77 -6.83
C ALA A 244 -13.46 -0.10 -5.81
N GLY A 245 -13.10 -1.33 -6.18
CA GLY A 245 -12.37 -2.26 -5.32
C GLY A 245 -11.03 -1.70 -4.87
N GLY A 246 -10.83 -1.60 -3.54
CA GLY A 246 -9.66 -0.98 -2.93
C GLY A 246 -9.55 0.54 -3.10
N ALA A 247 -10.34 1.17 -4.01
CA ALA A 247 -10.29 2.61 -4.30
C ALA A 247 -11.15 3.44 -3.36
N LEU A 248 -12.19 2.86 -2.79
CA LEU A 248 -13.14 3.54 -1.94
C LEU A 248 -13.12 2.97 -0.52
N GLY A 249 -13.26 3.87 0.43
CA GLY A 249 -13.42 3.55 1.83
C GLY A 249 -14.34 4.55 2.53
N ALA A 250 -14.90 4.14 3.64
CA ALA A 250 -15.79 4.94 4.46
C ALA A 250 -15.71 4.55 5.94
N SER A 251 -16.56 5.14 6.76
CA SER A 251 -16.72 4.77 8.18
C SER A 251 -18.18 4.47 8.47
N GLU A 252 -18.44 3.37 9.16
CA GLU A 252 -19.75 2.98 9.64
C GLU A 252 -19.66 2.79 11.14
N TYR A 253 -20.54 3.46 11.89
CA TYR A 253 -20.52 3.47 13.38
C TYR A 253 -19.13 3.76 13.98
N GLY A 254 -18.38 4.68 13.37
CA GLY A 254 -17.01 5.02 13.78
C GLY A 254 -15.91 4.05 13.32
N SER A 255 -16.26 2.88 12.80
CA SER A 255 -15.31 1.89 12.29
C SER A 255 -15.04 2.12 10.80
N LYS A 256 -13.76 2.28 10.43
CA LYS A 256 -13.34 2.42 9.04
C LYS A 256 -13.46 1.09 8.30
N PHE A 257 -13.84 1.15 7.04
CA PHE A 257 -13.83 0.01 6.13
C PHE A 257 -13.38 0.43 4.73
N VAL A 258 -13.01 -0.54 3.91
CA VAL A 258 -12.75 -0.37 2.47
C VAL A 258 -13.72 -1.23 1.67
N ILE A 259 -14.07 -0.79 0.45
CA ILE A 259 -14.72 -1.65 -0.54
C ILE A 259 -13.61 -2.55 -1.11
N ARG A 260 -13.59 -3.83 -0.73
CA ARG A 260 -12.51 -4.75 -1.13
C ARG A 260 -12.65 -5.19 -2.59
N SER A 261 -13.86 -5.46 -3.02
CA SER A 261 -14.19 -5.85 -4.39
C SER A 261 -15.66 -5.56 -4.69
N VAL A 262 -15.99 -5.48 -5.98
CA VAL A 262 -17.36 -5.41 -6.48
C VAL A 262 -17.52 -6.52 -7.51
N ASP A 263 -18.54 -7.35 -7.34
CA ASP A 263 -18.97 -8.38 -8.29
C ASP A 263 -20.30 -7.92 -8.92
N GLU A 264 -20.20 -7.28 -10.07
CA GLU A 264 -21.36 -6.75 -10.79
C GLU A 264 -22.25 -7.87 -11.31
N ALA A 265 -21.67 -9.04 -11.65
CA ALA A 265 -22.43 -10.19 -12.15
C ALA A 265 -23.26 -10.84 -11.03
N ALA A 266 -22.69 -10.98 -9.83
CA ALA A 266 -23.38 -11.45 -8.65
C ALA A 266 -24.26 -10.37 -8.01
N GLY A 267 -24.12 -9.11 -8.39
CA GLY A 267 -24.84 -7.97 -7.81
C GLY A 267 -24.43 -7.68 -6.36
N THR A 268 -23.15 -7.91 -6.00
CA THR A 268 -22.65 -7.80 -4.62
C THR A 268 -21.35 -6.98 -4.55
N TRP A 269 -21.02 -6.53 -3.35
CA TRP A 269 -19.75 -5.91 -3.03
C TRP A 269 -19.27 -6.36 -1.65
N LEU A 270 -17.95 -6.36 -1.45
CA LEU A 270 -17.31 -6.80 -0.20
C LEU A 270 -16.87 -5.61 0.63
N GLN A 271 -17.55 -5.41 1.77
CA GLN A 271 -17.20 -4.47 2.82
C GLN A 271 -16.17 -5.12 3.75
N ASP A 272 -14.97 -4.54 3.89
CA ASP A 272 -13.88 -5.10 4.67
C ASP A 272 -13.42 -4.12 5.74
N PHE A 273 -13.61 -4.48 7.00
CA PHE A 273 -13.19 -3.71 8.19
C PHE A 273 -11.76 -4.03 8.64
N ASN A 274 -11.06 -4.96 7.97
CA ASN A 274 -9.62 -5.08 8.15
C ASN A 274 -8.90 -3.81 7.67
N SER A 275 -7.64 -3.64 8.10
CA SER A 275 -6.78 -2.61 7.49
C SER A 275 -6.72 -2.80 5.97
N GLU A 276 -6.65 -1.71 5.22
CA GLU A 276 -6.58 -1.76 3.75
C GLU A 276 -5.37 -2.55 3.23
N THR A 277 -4.28 -2.60 4.00
CA THR A 277 -3.04 -3.33 3.68
C THR A 277 -3.10 -4.83 4.02
N THR A 278 -4.13 -5.26 4.76
CA THR A 278 -4.26 -6.66 5.19
C THR A 278 -4.89 -7.51 4.11
N GLY A 279 -4.33 -8.69 3.85
CA GLY A 279 -4.86 -9.68 2.92
C GLY A 279 -4.65 -9.35 1.43
N VAL A 280 -3.79 -8.38 1.12
CA VAL A 280 -3.45 -7.99 -0.25
C VAL A 280 -1.93 -7.94 -0.43
N PRO A 281 -1.41 -8.22 -1.65
CA PRO A 281 -0.01 -7.96 -1.97
C PRO A 281 0.30 -6.48 -1.86
N LEU A 282 1.51 -6.16 -1.41
CA LEU A 282 1.99 -4.79 -1.25
C LEU A 282 3.28 -4.60 -2.04
N ASN A 283 3.40 -3.47 -2.71
CA ASN A 283 4.63 -3.09 -3.37
C ASN A 283 5.35 -2.05 -2.53
N PHE A 284 6.67 -2.22 -2.39
CA PHE A 284 7.53 -1.23 -1.76
C PHE A 284 8.68 -0.87 -2.69
N GLN A 285 8.82 0.41 -2.96
CA GLN A 285 10.07 0.97 -3.46
C GLN A 285 10.87 1.40 -2.24
N VAL A 286 12.05 0.81 -2.03
CA VAL A 286 12.93 1.11 -0.90
C VAL A 286 14.25 1.67 -1.40
N THR A 287 14.86 2.59 -0.62
CA THR A 287 16.20 3.14 -0.88
C THR A 287 17.00 3.08 0.41
N LEU A 288 18.15 2.41 0.39
CA LEU A 288 19.05 2.35 1.55
C LEU A 288 19.77 3.68 1.73
N VAL A 289 19.46 4.40 2.80
CA VAL A 289 20.00 5.73 3.11
C VAL A 289 21.29 5.63 3.91
N SER A 290 21.31 4.74 4.92
CA SER A 290 22.50 4.50 5.73
C SER A 290 22.61 3.03 6.16
N LEU A 291 23.84 2.60 6.44
CA LEU A 291 24.20 1.26 6.89
C LEU A 291 25.26 1.38 7.97
N THR A 292 25.03 0.77 9.12
CA THR A 292 26.01 0.60 10.19
C THR A 292 26.16 -0.89 10.43
N LYS A 293 27.36 -1.40 10.28
CA LYS A 293 27.67 -2.81 10.49
C LYS A 293 27.56 -3.17 11.98
N ALA A 294 27.07 -4.40 12.27
CA ALA A 294 26.93 -4.95 13.61
C ALA A 294 28.27 -5.19 14.32
#